data_15c50a9bd31c7d52212d8d3e6771f916
#
_entry.id   15c50a9bd31c7d52212d8d3e6771f916
#
_cell.length_a   1.000
_cell.length_b   1.000
_cell.length_c   1.000
_cell.angle_alpha   90.00
_cell.angle_beta   90.00
_cell.angle_gamma   90.00
#
_symmetry.space_group_name_H-M   'P 1'
#
loop_
_entity.id
_entity.type
_entity.pdbx_description
1 polymer ?
#
loop_
_entity_poly.entity_id
_entity_poly.type
_entity_poly.pdbx_seq_one_letter_code
_entity_poly.pdbx_strand_id
1 'polypeptide(L)'
;MSSPESRGSARRPRIVAVAGARPNFMKIAPLLHEIRRRGTLDVFLVHTGQHYDAVMSDGFFRDLGIPDPDANLGVGSGSHAVQTAEVMTRMETILLEQRPDAVLVVGDVNSTLAATVAAVKLGIRVAHVEAGLRSFDRDMPEEIN
;
A
#
# COMPACT_ATOMS: atom_id res chain seq x y z
N MET A 1 -47.68 10.70 11.77
CA MET A 1 -46.42 10.88 12.51
C MET A 1 -45.42 9.86 11.97
N SER A 2 -44.59 10.28 11.05
CA SER A 2 -43.56 9.44 10.44
C SER A 2 -42.30 9.58 11.30
N SER A 3 -41.85 8.47 11.86
CA SER A 3 -40.58 8.39 12.61
C SER A 3 -39.42 8.70 11.67
N PRO A 4 -38.38 9.45 12.10
CA PRO A 4 -37.20 9.65 11.30
C PRO A 4 -36.43 8.35 11.22
N GLU A 5 -36.27 7.83 9.99
CA GLU A 5 -35.36 6.74 9.69
C GLU A 5 -33.98 7.08 10.23
N SER A 6 -33.46 6.23 11.08
CA SER A 6 -32.09 6.27 11.57
C SER A 6 -31.15 6.19 10.36
N ARG A 7 -30.50 7.30 10.01
CA ARG A 7 -29.37 7.30 9.08
C ARG A 7 -28.33 6.39 9.68
N GLY A 8 -28.24 5.16 9.15
CA GLY A 8 -27.19 4.22 9.48
C GLY A 8 -25.86 4.94 9.33
N SER A 9 -24.99 4.86 10.33
CA SER A 9 -23.64 5.39 10.30
C SER A 9 -22.95 4.83 9.06
N ALA A 10 -22.72 5.69 8.07
CA ALA A 10 -22.07 5.29 6.84
C ALA A 10 -20.65 4.76 7.20
N ARG A 11 -20.35 3.52 6.81
CA ARG A 11 -19.02 2.91 7.01
C ARG A 11 -17.96 3.84 6.44
N ARG A 12 -16.89 4.09 7.20
CA ARG A 12 -15.74 4.84 6.68
C ARG A 12 -15.14 4.09 5.48
N PRO A 13 -14.79 4.79 4.41
CA PRO A 13 -14.04 4.17 3.32
C PRO A 13 -12.74 3.57 3.83
N ARG A 14 -12.40 2.38 3.34
CA ARG A 14 -11.17 1.66 3.70
C ARG A 14 -10.17 1.72 2.57
N ILE A 15 -8.92 2.03 2.92
CA ILE A 15 -7.78 2.04 2.00
C ILE A 15 -6.77 0.98 2.46
N VAL A 16 -6.27 0.18 1.53
CA VAL A 16 -5.07 -0.62 1.72
C VAL A 16 -3.88 0.17 1.18
N ALA A 17 -2.96 0.56 2.06
CA ALA A 17 -1.73 1.25 1.69
C ALA A 17 -0.57 0.26 1.61
N VAL A 18 0.17 0.28 0.51
CA VAL A 18 1.23 -0.69 0.21
C VAL A 18 2.59 -0.02 0.14
N ALA A 19 3.54 -0.54 0.90
CA ALA A 19 4.92 -0.08 0.88
C ALA A 19 5.88 -1.27 0.80
N GLY A 20 6.87 -1.21 -0.10
CA GLY A 20 7.81 -2.29 -0.34
C GLY A 20 9.24 -1.99 0.09
N ALA A 21 9.58 -0.72 0.23
CA ALA A 21 10.94 -0.27 0.55
C ALA A 21 10.91 0.92 1.49
N ARG A 22 12.03 1.17 2.19
CA ARG A 22 12.17 2.29 3.11
C ARG A 22 11.71 3.65 2.53
N PRO A 23 12.11 4.04 1.30
CA PRO A 23 11.65 5.30 0.71
C PRO A 23 10.13 5.39 0.56
N ASN A 24 9.44 4.28 0.34
CA ASN A 24 7.98 4.27 0.24
C ASN A 24 7.34 4.66 1.57
N PHE A 25 7.84 4.16 2.71
CA PHE A 25 7.33 4.52 4.04
C PHE A 25 7.52 6.00 4.34
N MET A 26 8.66 6.59 3.95
CA MET A 26 8.90 8.02 4.12
C MET A 26 7.90 8.88 3.35
N LYS A 27 7.49 8.42 2.18
CA LYS A 27 6.50 9.13 1.33
C LYS A 27 5.08 8.92 1.80
N ILE A 28 4.78 7.75 2.34
CA ILE A 28 3.44 7.40 2.82
C ILE A 28 3.14 7.99 4.21
N ALA A 29 4.16 8.19 5.04
CA ALA A 29 4.00 8.67 6.42
C ALA A 29 3.20 9.97 6.53
N PRO A 30 3.50 11.05 5.77
CA PRO A 30 2.70 12.27 5.84
C PRO A 30 1.23 12.06 5.44
N LEU A 31 0.96 11.15 4.51
CA LEU A 31 -0.41 10.81 4.11
C LEU A 31 -1.15 10.08 5.24
N LEU A 32 -0.50 9.13 5.90
CA LEU A 32 -1.07 8.42 7.05
C LEU A 32 -1.34 9.37 8.23
N HIS A 33 -0.45 10.33 8.46
CA HIS A 33 -0.65 11.37 9.49
C HIS A 33 -1.90 12.21 9.18
N GLU A 34 -2.05 12.66 7.95
CA GLU A 34 -3.19 13.48 7.55
C GLU A 34 -4.51 12.70 7.57
N ILE A 35 -4.50 11.45 7.11
CA ILE A 35 -5.67 10.58 7.17
C ILE A 35 -6.11 10.36 8.62
N ARG A 36 -5.15 10.10 9.52
CA ARG A 36 -5.43 9.95 10.95
C ARG A 36 -5.98 11.23 11.56
N ARG A 37 -5.37 12.39 11.22
CA ARG A 37 -5.82 13.68 11.71
C ARG A 37 -7.26 13.98 11.30
N ARG A 38 -7.63 13.65 10.07
CA ARG A 38 -9.00 13.86 9.56
C ARG A 38 -10.00 12.84 10.08
N GLY A 39 -9.59 11.61 10.34
CA GLY A 39 -10.45 10.54 10.84
C GLY A 39 -11.56 10.13 9.88
N THR A 40 -11.39 10.38 8.57
CA THR A 40 -12.41 10.14 7.55
C THR A 40 -12.24 8.83 6.80
N LEU A 41 -11.05 8.21 6.90
CA LEU A 41 -10.70 6.97 6.23
C LEU A 41 -10.11 5.96 7.23
N ASP A 42 -10.39 4.68 6.99
CA ASP A 42 -9.69 3.57 7.65
C ASP A 42 -8.55 3.10 6.76
N VAL A 43 -7.36 2.95 7.32
CA VAL A 43 -6.17 2.49 6.58
C VAL A 43 -5.69 1.17 7.12
N PHE A 44 -5.43 0.24 6.21
CA PHE A 44 -4.73 -1.02 6.45
C PHE A 44 -3.37 -0.92 5.76
N LEU A 45 -2.28 -0.90 6.53
CA LEU A 45 -0.92 -0.73 6.03
C LEU A 45 -0.26 -2.08 5.79
N VAL A 46 0.18 -2.32 4.55
CA VAL A 46 0.89 -3.53 4.15
C VAL A 46 2.35 -3.23 3.86
N HIS A 47 3.24 -3.95 4.51
CA HIS A 47 4.65 -4.05 4.14
C HIS A 47 4.87 -5.30 3.30
N THR A 48 5.37 -5.17 2.08
CA THR A 48 5.59 -6.33 1.21
C THR A 48 6.81 -7.15 1.60
N GLY A 49 7.81 -6.52 2.22
CA GLY A 49 9.08 -7.17 2.55
C GLY A 49 10.04 -7.25 1.36
N GLN A 50 9.76 -6.55 0.25
CA GLN A 50 10.58 -6.56 -0.97
C GLN A 50 12.04 -6.23 -0.69
N HIS A 51 12.28 -5.26 0.17
CA HIS A 51 13.61 -4.93 0.70
C HIS A 51 13.58 -5.11 2.22
N TYR A 52 14.01 -6.28 2.67
CA TYR A 52 14.23 -6.51 4.09
C TYR A 52 15.57 -5.87 4.46
N ASP A 53 15.51 -4.64 4.89
CA ASP A 53 16.66 -3.98 5.51
C ASP A 53 16.55 -4.19 7.02
N ALA A 54 17.59 -4.77 7.64
CA ALA A 54 17.66 -4.92 9.09
C ALA A 54 17.54 -3.57 9.84
N VAL A 55 17.68 -2.46 9.12
CA VAL A 55 17.49 -1.08 9.61
C VAL A 55 15.99 -0.72 9.74
N MET A 56 15.08 -1.50 9.16
CA MET A 56 13.62 -1.32 9.37
C MET A 56 13.19 -2.00 10.67
N SER A 57 13.86 -1.65 11.75
CA SER A 57 13.53 -2.04 13.11
C SER A 57 12.29 -1.29 13.61
N ASP A 58 11.72 -1.74 14.72
CA ASP A 58 10.58 -1.07 15.41
C ASP A 58 10.81 0.43 15.66
N GLY A 59 12.08 0.87 15.73
CA GLY A 59 12.47 2.28 15.84
C GLY A 59 12.13 3.09 14.59
N PHE A 60 12.26 2.51 13.39
CA PHE A 60 12.03 3.22 12.13
C PHE A 60 10.58 3.73 12.00
N PHE A 61 9.59 2.88 12.30
CA PHE A 61 8.19 3.28 12.25
C PHE A 61 7.84 4.31 13.32
N ARG A 62 8.43 4.19 14.51
CA ARG A 62 8.29 5.20 15.58
C ARG A 62 8.88 6.54 15.18
N ASP A 63 10.05 6.55 14.56
CA ASP A 63 10.72 7.78 14.11
C ASP A 63 9.90 8.50 13.03
N LEU A 64 9.22 7.75 12.16
CA LEU A 64 8.27 8.29 11.19
C LEU A 64 6.91 8.67 11.81
N GLY A 65 6.66 8.29 13.07
CA GLY A 65 5.39 8.55 13.76
C GLY A 65 4.20 7.80 13.15
N ILE A 66 4.45 6.67 12.48
CA ILE A 66 3.40 5.81 11.91
C ILE A 66 3.29 4.51 12.71
N PRO A 67 2.12 3.85 12.69
CA PRO A 67 1.97 2.54 13.32
C PRO A 67 2.79 1.49 12.58
N ASP A 68 3.07 0.37 13.27
CA ASP A 68 3.57 -0.81 12.60
C ASP A 68 2.61 -1.25 11.48
N PRO A 69 3.11 -1.85 10.40
CA PRO A 69 2.26 -2.42 9.37
C PRO A 69 1.26 -3.43 9.94
N ASP A 70 0.01 -3.37 9.45
CA ASP A 70 -1.03 -4.33 9.83
C ASP A 70 -0.75 -5.73 9.26
N ALA A 71 -0.05 -5.79 8.14
CA ALA A 71 0.42 -7.04 7.54
C ALA A 71 1.83 -6.88 6.95
N ASN A 72 2.62 -7.95 7.08
CA ASN A 72 3.89 -8.10 6.40
C ASN A 72 3.83 -9.32 5.49
N LEU A 73 4.01 -9.14 4.19
CA LEU A 73 3.95 -10.23 3.24
C LEU A 73 5.19 -11.13 3.28
N GLY A 74 6.29 -10.64 3.83
CA GLY A 74 7.52 -11.41 3.98
C GLY A 74 8.15 -11.83 2.64
N VAL A 75 7.93 -11.05 1.58
CA VAL A 75 8.58 -11.27 0.29
C VAL A 75 10.01 -10.78 0.38
N GLY A 76 10.96 -11.70 0.35
CA GLY A 76 12.38 -11.39 0.46
C GLY A 76 13.02 -10.99 -0.86
N SER A 77 14.34 -11.11 -0.92
CA SER A 77 15.11 -10.93 -2.14
C SER A 77 14.86 -12.09 -3.13
N GLY A 78 14.96 -11.80 -4.41
CA GLY A 78 14.79 -12.76 -5.49
C GLY A 78 14.91 -12.06 -6.85
N SER A 79 14.68 -12.80 -7.95
CA SER A 79 14.56 -12.16 -9.26
C SER A 79 13.35 -11.23 -9.28
N HIS A 80 13.36 -10.25 -10.17
CA HIS A 80 12.22 -9.35 -10.34
C HIS A 80 10.91 -10.10 -10.60
N ALA A 81 10.96 -11.16 -11.38
CA ALA A 81 9.78 -11.97 -11.68
C ALA A 81 9.24 -12.68 -10.43
N VAL A 82 10.09 -13.35 -9.67
CA VAL A 82 9.69 -14.06 -8.44
C VAL A 82 9.14 -13.06 -7.43
N GLN A 83 9.85 -11.97 -7.19
CA GLN A 83 9.45 -10.95 -6.23
C GLN A 83 8.09 -10.32 -6.59
N THR A 84 7.90 -9.95 -7.86
CA THR A 84 6.64 -9.40 -8.37
C THR A 84 5.50 -10.41 -8.24
N ALA A 85 5.73 -11.66 -8.61
CA ALA A 85 4.72 -12.72 -8.52
C ALA A 85 4.29 -13.01 -7.09
N GLU A 86 5.23 -13.09 -6.16
CA GLU A 86 4.93 -13.32 -4.75
C GLU A 86 4.15 -12.16 -4.11
N VAL A 87 4.55 -10.92 -4.40
CA VAL A 87 3.79 -9.75 -3.92
C VAL A 87 2.38 -9.79 -4.48
N MET A 88 2.22 -10.04 -5.78
CA MET A 88 0.91 -10.08 -6.44
C MET A 88 0.00 -11.12 -5.81
N THR A 89 0.49 -12.34 -5.61
CA THR A 89 -0.28 -13.45 -5.04
C THR A 89 -0.70 -13.17 -3.59
N ARG A 90 0.22 -12.68 -2.77
CA ARG A 90 -0.06 -12.39 -1.36
C ARG A 90 -0.94 -11.15 -1.19
N MET A 91 -0.79 -10.14 -2.06
CA MET A 91 -1.67 -8.99 -2.09
C MET A 91 -3.11 -9.36 -2.46
N GLU A 92 -3.32 -10.29 -3.39
CA GLU A 92 -4.67 -10.75 -3.73
C GLU A 92 -5.41 -11.26 -2.50
N THR A 93 -4.76 -12.08 -1.68
CA THR A 93 -5.34 -12.59 -0.43
C THR A 93 -5.76 -11.44 0.50
N ILE A 94 -4.85 -10.47 0.73
CA ILE A 94 -5.15 -9.31 1.58
C ILE A 94 -6.34 -8.50 1.02
N LEU A 95 -6.37 -8.28 -0.29
CA LEU A 95 -7.43 -7.49 -0.92
C LEU A 95 -8.80 -8.18 -0.84
N LEU A 96 -8.84 -9.49 -0.97
CA LEU A 96 -10.07 -10.27 -0.82
C LEU A 96 -10.59 -10.27 0.64
N GLU A 97 -9.69 -10.32 1.61
CA GLU A 97 -10.03 -10.26 3.03
C GLU A 97 -10.48 -8.86 3.46
N GLN A 98 -9.71 -7.83 3.10
CA GLN A 98 -9.94 -6.46 3.55
C GLN A 98 -11.06 -5.74 2.80
N ARG A 99 -11.33 -6.13 1.55
CA ARG A 99 -12.33 -5.52 0.65
C ARG A 99 -12.26 -3.99 0.66
N PRO A 100 -11.10 -3.41 0.33
CA PRO A 100 -10.93 -1.97 0.40
C PRO A 100 -11.70 -1.25 -0.71
N ASP A 101 -12.00 0.01 -0.48
CA ASP A 101 -12.58 0.91 -1.49
C ASP A 101 -11.51 1.41 -2.48
N ALA A 102 -10.25 1.43 -2.04
CA ALA A 102 -9.10 1.76 -2.88
C ALA A 102 -7.80 1.17 -2.33
N VAL A 103 -6.82 1.02 -3.21
CA VAL A 103 -5.42 0.69 -2.87
C VAL A 103 -4.56 1.92 -3.12
N LEU A 104 -3.69 2.25 -2.18
CA LEU A 104 -2.71 3.32 -2.29
C LEU A 104 -1.33 2.71 -2.50
N VAL A 105 -0.70 3.04 -3.62
CA VAL A 105 0.67 2.63 -3.95
C VAL A 105 1.57 3.84 -4.11
N VAL A 106 2.87 3.65 -3.95
CA VAL A 106 3.86 4.73 -3.96
C VAL A 106 5.06 4.34 -4.80
N GLY A 107 5.52 5.27 -5.64
CA GLY A 107 6.75 5.13 -6.42
C GLY A 107 6.65 4.07 -7.53
N ASP A 108 7.74 3.38 -7.77
CA ASP A 108 7.97 2.59 -8.99
C ASP A 108 8.74 1.28 -8.73
N VAL A 109 8.62 0.72 -7.54
CA VAL A 109 9.23 -0.57 -7.19
C VAL A 109 8.34 -1.75 -7.64
N ASN A 110 8.87 -2.96 -7.63
CA ASN A 110 8.10 -4.17 -8.00
C ASN A 110 6.80 -4.32 -7.20
N SER A 111 6.80 -3.93 -5.94
CA SER A 111 5.60 -3.95 -5.09
C SER A 111 4.51 -3.01 -5.60
N THR A 112 4.89 -1.86 -6.18
CA THR A 112 3.96 -0.90 -6.79
C THR A 112 3.23 -1.53 -7.97
N LEU A 113 3.97 -2.12 -8.90
CA LEU A 113 3.42 -2.84 -10.05
C LEU A 113 2.52 -3.99 -9.61
N ALA A 114 3.04 -4.87 -8.75
CA ALA A 114 2.35 -6.09 -8.34
C ALA A 114 1.03 -5.78 -7.60
N ALA A 115 1.04 -4.86 -6.65
CA ALA A 115 -0.16 -4.45 -5.92
C ALA A 115 -1.19 -3.78 -6.83
N THR A 116 -0.73 -2.94 -7.77
CA THR A 116 -1.59 -2.29 -8.75
C THR A 116 -2.30 -3.31 -9.64
N VAL A 117 -1.57 -4.26 -10.21
CA VAL A 117 -2.16 -5.30 -11.08
C VAL A 117 -3.15 -6.16 -10.31
N ALA A 118 -2.81 -6.61 -9.10
CA ALA A 118 -3.72 -7.39 -8.26
C ALA A 118 -5.02 -6.61 -7.97
N ALA A 119 -4.92 -5.34 -7.58
CA ALA A 119 -6.07 -4.50 -7.28
C ALA A 119 -6.98 -4.29 -8.50
N VAL A 120 -6.40 -3.92 -9.63
CA VAL A 120 -7.15 -3.64 -10.86
C VAL A 120 -7.87 -4.89 -11.38
N LYS A 121 -7.22 -6.06 -11.30
CA LYS A 121 -7.86 -7.34 -11.69
C LYS A 121 -9.05 -7.72 -10.79
N LEU A 122 -9.06 -7.25 -9.55
CA LEU A 122 -10.18 -7.40 -8.62
C LEU A 122 -11.21 -6.25 -8.73
N GLY A 123 -11.04 -5.33 -9.65
CA GLY A 123 -11.93 -4.18 -9.84
C GLY A 123 -11.80 -3.12 -8.75
N ILE A 124 -10.71 -3.12 -7.99
CA ILE A 124 -10.45 -2.16 -6.92
C ILE A 124 -9.72 -0.94 -7.50
N ARG A 125 -10.14 0.25 -7.11
CA ARG A 125 -9.49 1.51 -7.52
C ARG A 125 -8.08 1.60 -6.96
N VAL A 126 -7.18 2.23 -7.72
CA VAL A 126 -5.79 2.47 -7.30
C VAL A 126 -5.50 3.97 -7.30
N ALA A 127 -4.95 4.45 -6.21
CA ALA A 127 -4.34 5.76 -6.10
C ALA A 127 -2.81 5.59 -6.09
N HIS A 128 -2.13 6.26 -7.01
CA HIS A 128 -0.69 6.15 -7.17
C HIS A 128 -0.01 7.48 -6.84
N VAL A 129 0.79 7.49 -5.79
CA VAL A 129 1.57 8.65 -5.35
C VAL A 129 2.96 8.58 -5.96
N GLU A 130 3.45 9.73 -6.46
CA GLU A 130 4.74 9.80 -7.15
C GLU A 130 4.76 8.92 -8.41
N ALA A 131 3.76 9.13 -9.25
CA ALA A 131 3.50 8.31 -10.44
C ALA A 131 4.14 8.82 -11.73
N GLY A 132 4.82 9.95 -11.72
CA GLY A 132 5.25 10.63 -12.95
C GLY A 132 6.75 10.75 -13.15
N LEU A 133 7.56 10.19 -12.26
CA LEU A 133 9.02 10.22 -12.40
C LEU A 133 9.48 9.30 -13.53
N ARG A 134 10.43 9.78 -14.32
CA ARG A 134 10.96 9.05 -15.48
C ARG A 134 12.49 9.14 -15.47
N SER A 135 13.17 8.00 -15.66
CA SER A 135 14.62 7.95 -15.90
C SER A 135 14.93 7.99 -17.40
N PHE A 136 13.98 7.59 -18.26
CA PHE A 136 14.14 7.39 -19.71
C PHE A 136 15.18 6.31 -20.06
N ASP A 137 15.55 5.49 -19.10
CA ASP A 137 16.42 4.33 -19.26
C ASP A 137 15.60 3.05 -19.06
N ARG A 138 15.23 2.39 -20.14
CA ARG A 138 14.37 1.20 -20.12
C ARG A 138 15.04 -0.06 -19.58
N ASP A 139 16.35 -0.01 -19.31
CA ASP A 139 17.06 -1.09 -18.63
C ASP A 139 16.84 -1.02 -17.10
N MET A 140 16.30 0.10 -16.62
CA MET A 140 15.97 0.29 -15.22
C MET A 140 14.59 -0.28 -14.88
N PRO A 141 14.46 -1.13 -13.83
CA PRO A 141 13.18 -1.74 -13.44
C PRO A 141 12.05 -0.73 -13.20
N GLU A 142 12.38 0.42 -12.64
CA GLU A 142 11.44 1.49 -12.34
C GLU A 142 10.80 2.09 -13.60
N GLU A 143 11.45 2.06 -14.76
CA GLU A 143 10.85 2.48 -16.02
C GLU A 143 9.85 1.47 -16.57
N ILE A 144 9.95 0.21 -16.15
CA ILE A 144 9.03 -0.86 -16.52
C ILE A 144 7.82 -0.85 -15.59
N ASN A 145 8.05 -0.64 -14.31
CA ASN A 145 7.02 -0.63 -13.29
C ASN A 145 6.10 0.60 -13.39
#